data_f7e326e77adc13fcfb68296f8effff9d
#
_entry.id   f7e326e77adc13fcfb68296f8effff9d
#
_cell.length_a   1.000
_cell.length_b   1.000
_cell.length_c   1.000
_cell.angle_alpha   90.00
_cell.angle_beta   90.00
_cell.angle_gamma   90.00
#
_symmetry.space_group_name_H-M   'P 1'
#
loop_
_entity.id
_entity.type
_entity.pdbx_description
1 polymer ?
#
loop_
_entity_poly.entity_id
_entity_poly.type
_entity_poly.pdbx_seq_one_letter_code
_entity_poly.pdbx_strand_id
1 'polypeptide(L)'
;MRILVMVFHYPPISGGGVVVITDIINKFAELGNDVTVITPDLEWNGEKFNPKIDSKIKVIRTKTPSRTKIKIAARRCQSNIKKTAIEIGKSNQFDFIFTIFHPFHLVPKAAVEAAKELGIPSIIKIDDAIYEKSSGIKSLQRKIEKM
;
A
#
# COMPACT_ATOMS: atom_id res chain seq x y z
N MET A 1 -17.02 1.80 8.92
CA MET A 1 -15.82 0.96 9.18
C MET A 1 -14.59 1.86 9.17
N ARG A 2 -13.53 1.45 9.86
CA ARG A 2 -12.22 2.11 9.83
C ARG A 2 -11.26 1.28 8.98
N ILE A 3 -10.81 1.83 7.86
CA ILE A 3 -10.02 1.11 6.86
C ILE A 3 -8.60 1.68 6.84
N LEU A 4 -7.62 0.82 7.04
CA LEU A 4 -6.22 1.17 6.85
C LEU A 4 -5.77 0.72 5.46
N VAL A 5 -5.36 1.66 4.62
CA VAL A 5 -4.87 1.39 3.26
C VAL A 5 -3.36 1.53 3.24
N MET A 6 -2.68 0.50 2.76
CA MET A 6 -1.22 0.50 2.61
C MET A 6 -0.87 0.37 1.13
N VAL A 7 -0.30 1.43 0.54
CA VAL A 7 0.05 1.48 -0.89
C VAL A 7 1.44 2.08 -1.10
N PHE A 8 2.13 1.66 -2.16
CA PHE A 8 3.45 2.18 -2.47
C PHE A 8 3.37 3.50 -3.25
N HIS A 9 2.48 3.57 -4.23
CA HIS A 9 2.23 4.79 -5.01
C HIS A 9 0.87 5.37 -4.66
N TYR A 10 0.83 6.67 -4.44
CA TYR A 10 -0.38 7.46 -4.18
C TYR A 10 -0.18 8.88 -4.75
N PRO A 11 -1.24 9.63 -5.11
CA PRO A 11 -1.08 11.00 -5.60
C PRO A 11 -0.13 11.85 -4.74
N PRO A 12 0.72 12.71 -5.33
CA PRO A 12 0.68 13.19 -6.71
C PRO A 12 1.43 12.32 -7.74
N ILE A 13 1.87 11.11 -7.40
CA ILE A 13 2.53 10.21 -8.34
C ILE A 13 1.52 9.78 -9.40
N SER A 14 1.90 9.81 -10.68
CA SER A 14 1.09 9.37 -11.80
C SER A 14 1.36 7.90 -12.15
N GLY A 15 0.34 7.21 -12.66
CA GLY A 15 0.42 5.83 -13.13
C GLY A 15 -0.95 5.15 -13.14
N GLY A 16 -1.17 4.19 -14.04
CA GLY A 16 -2.48 3.55 -14.22
C GLY A 16 -3.03 2.92 -12.93
N GLY A 17 -2.19 2.20 -12.18
CA GLY A 17 -2.58 1.62 -10.89
C GLY A 17 -2.90 2.66 -9.82
N VAL A 18 -2.31 3.87 -9.91
CA VAL A 18 -2.57 4.97 -8.95
C VAL A 18 -3.96 5.55 -9.16
N VAL A 19 -4.41 5.68 -10.41
CA VAL A 19 -5.77 6.13 -10.72
C VAL A 19 -6.79 5.18 -10.11
N VAL A 20 -6.67 3.90 -10.41
CA VAL A 20 -7.59 2.86 -9.93
C VAL A 20 -7.64 2.80 -8.40
N ILE A 21 -6.48 2.81 -7.73
CA ILE A 21 -6.45 2.72 -6.27
C ILE A 21 -7.02 3.98 -5.62
N THR A 22 -6.79 5.16 -6.21
CA THR A 22 -7.35 6.42 -5.71
C THR A 22 -8.87 6.43 -5.79
N ASP A 23 -9.44 5.95 -6.89
CA ASP A 23 -10.90 5.84 -7.05
C ASP A 23 -11.51 4.88 -6.03
N ILE A 24 -10.87 3.74 -5.78
CA ILE A 24 -11.32 2.78 -4.76
C ILE A 24 -11.30 3.42 -3.37
N ILE A 25 -10.22 4.12 -3.03
CA ILE A 25 -10.07 4.78 -1.73
C ILE A 25 -11.11 5.89 -1.54
N ASN A 26 -11.32 6.72 -2.56
CA ASN A 26 -12.38 7.73 -2.54
C ASN A 26 -13.76 7.07 -2.35
N LYS A 27 -14.00 5.95 -3.04
CA LYS A 27 -15.28 5.23 -2.92
C LYS A 27 -15.50 4.68 -1.51
N PHE A 28 -14.45 4.19 -0.84
CA PHE A 28 -14.56 3.81 0.56
C PHE A 28 -15.00 4.99 1.45
N ALA A 29 -14.41 6.18 1.25
CA ALA A 29 -14.77 7.37 2.01
C ALA A 29 -16.21 7.84 1.69
N GLU A 30 -16.61 7.86 0.42
CA GLU A 30 -17.98 8.19 -0.01
C GLU A 30 -19.04 7.29 0.62
N LEU A 31 -18.71 6.02 0.84
CA LEU A 31 -19.58 5.03 1.51
C LEU A 31 -19.60 5.21 3.04
N GLY A 32 -19.05 6.30 3.57
CA GLY A 32 -19.10 6.64 4.98
C GLY A 32 -18.07 5.93 5.86
N ASN A 33 -16.99 5.39 5.27
CA ASN A 33 -15.92 4.79 6.05
C ASN A 33 -14.85 5.81 6.42
N ASP A 34 -14.20 5.61 7.57
CA ASP A 34 -13.00 6.34 7.98
C ASP A 34 -11.78 5.70 7.30
N VAL A 35 -11.13 6.41 6.40
CA VAL A 35 -10.01 5.86 5.61
C VAL A 35 -8.71 6.54 5.99
N THR A 36 -7.72 5.73 6.35
CA THR A 36 -6.34 6.17 6.56
C THR A 36 -5.43 5.50 5.55
N VAL A 37 -4.70 6.29 4.77
CA VAL A 37 -3.74 5.82 3.77
C VAL A 37 -2.32 5.98 4.29
N ILE A 38 -1.52 4.92 4.23
CA ILE A 38 -0.07 4.97 4.46
C ILE A 38 0.64 4.72 3.14
N THR A 39 1.50 5.64 2.77
CA THR A 39 2.31 5.59 1.54
C THR A 39 3.70 6.15 1.80
N PRO A 40 4.76 5.71 1.11
CA PRO A 40 6.07 6.35 1.26
C PRO A 40 6.06 7.76 0.64
N ASP A 41 6.87 8.63 1.21
CA ASP A 41 7.15 9.96 0.65
C ASP A 41 8.21 9.84 -0.44
N LEU A 42 7.76 9.60 -1.66
CA LEU A 42 8.62 9.40 -2.83
C LEU A 42 8.80 10.71 -3.58
N GLU A 43 10.06 11.06 -3.90
CA GLU A 43 10.34 12.12 -4.88
C GLU A 43 9.83 11.70 -6.25
N TRP A 44 9.03 12.54 -6.88
CA TRP A 44 8.45 12.29 -8.19
C TRP A 44 8.72 13.47 -9.13
N ASN A 45 9.51 13.22 -10.17
CA ASN A 45 9.90 14.22 -11.17
C ASN A 45 9.09 14.09 -12.49
N GLY A 46 8.15 13.16 -12.54
CA GLY A 46 7.27 12.95 -13.69
C GLY A 46 6.02 13.81 -13.65
N GLU A 47 5.11 13.54 -14.57
CA GLU A 47 3.79 14.16 -14.59
C GLU A 47 3.05 13.91 -13.27
N LYS A 48 2.41 14.95 -12.74
CA LYS A 48 1.68 14.86 -11.47
C LYS A 48 0.21 14.53 -11.72
N PHE A 49 -0.28 13.53 -11.01
CA PHE A 49 -1.69 13.20 -10.94
C PHE A 49 -2.29 13.85 -9.69
N ASN A 50 -3.16 14.83 -9.90
CA ASN A 50 -3.81 15.60 -8.84
C ASN A 50 -5.33 15.37 -8.85
N PRO A 51 -5.82 14.19 -8.48
CA PRO A 51 -7.24 13.90 -8.41
C PRO A 51 -7.88 14.64 -7.24
N LYS A 52 -9.20 14.78 -7.30
CA LYS A 52 -9.97 15.17 -6.13
C LYS A 52 -9.92 14.02 -5.13
N ILE A 53 -9.34 14.28 -3.97
CA ILE A 53 -9.31 13.33 -2.84
C ILE A 53 -10.36 13.78 -1.82
N ASP A 54 -11.16 12.85 -1.30
CA ASP A 54 -12.13 13.15 -0.26
C ASP A 54 -11.41 13.71 0.97
N SER A 55 -11.89 14.83 1.50
CA SER A 55 -11.27 15.52 2.63
C SER A 55 -11.26 14.71 3.94
N LYS A 56 -12.05 13.66 4.01
CA LYS A 56 -12.10 12.73 5.15
C LYS A 56 -10.97 11.71 5.13
N ILE A 57 -10.27 11.54 3.99
CA ILE A 57 -9.17 10.59 3.85
C ILE A 57 -7.93 11.18 4.53
N LYS A 58 -7.45 10.48 5.56
CA LYS A 58 -6.18 10.81 6.22
C LYS A 58 -5.02 10.17 5.48
N VAL A 59 -4.06 10.96 5.01
CA VAL A 59 -2.86 10.45 4.31
C VAL A 59 -1.63 10.62 5.20
N ILE A 60 -0.93 9.53 5.47
CA ILE A 60 0.32 9.48 6.23
C ILE A 60 1.45 9.08 5.28
N ARG A 61 2.44 9.96 5.13
CA ARG A 61 3.61 9.70 4.31
C ARG A 61 4.78 9.28 5.19
N THR A 62 5.34 8.10 4.90
CA THR A 62 6.49 7.58 5.64
C THR A 62 7.78 8.03 4.98
N LYS A 63 8.79 8.35 5.79
CA LYS A 63 10.10 8.77 5.29
C LYS A 63 10.71 7.70 4.38
N THR A 64 11.19 8.14 3.22
CA THR A 64 11.94 7.32 2.27
C THR A 64 13.43 7.59 2.47
N PRO A 65 14.28 6.56 2.53
CA PRO A 65 15.72 6.79 2.59
C PRO A 65 16.21 7.38 1.27
N SER A 66 16.77 8.59 1.33
CA SER A 66 17.40 9.22 0.17
C SER A 66 18.63 8.42 -0.28
N ARG A 67 18.81 8.25 -1.60
CA ARG A 67 20.03 7.76 -2.27
C ARG A 67 20.57 6.37 -1.89
N THR A 68 19.74 5.42 -1.49
CA THR A 68 20.18 4.03 -1.27
C THR A 68 19.94 3.18 -2.51
N LYS A 69 20.77 2.13 -2.69
CA LYS A 69 20.55 1.12 -3.75
C LYS A 69 19.10 0.64 -3.73
N ILE A 70 18.46 0.55 -4.88
CA ILE A 70 17.02 0.28 -5.07
C ILE A 70 16.46 -0.82 -4.15
N LYS A 71 17.18 -1.95 -4.00
CA LYS A 71 16.73 -3.07 -3.14
C LYS A 71 16.71 -2.72 -1.64
N ILE A 72 17.66 -1.92 -1.18
CA ILE A 72 17.75 -1.50 0.22
C ILE A 72 16.67 -0.45 0.50
N ALA A 73 16.45 0.47 -0.43
CA ALA A 73 15.39 1.47 -0.34
C ALA A 73 14.02 0.80 -0.26
N ALA A 74 13.73 -0.19 -1.12
CA ALA A 74 12.48 -0.93 -1.09
C ALA A 74 12.23 -1.65 0.25
N ARG A 75 13.24 -2.30 0.82
CA ARG A 75 13.13 -2.96 2.14
C ARG A 75 12.92 -1.97 3.27
N ARG A 76 13.60 -0.82 3.25
CA ARG A 76 13.43 0.23 4.27
C ARG A 76 12.06 0.89 4.16
N CYS A 77 11.56 1.17 2.95
CA CYS A 77 10.20 1.64 2.73
C CYS A 77 9.18 0.65 3.29
N GLN A 78 9.33 -0.64 3.00
CA GLN A 78 8.48 -1.69 3.56
C GLN A 78 8.48 -1.68 5.08
N SER A 79 9.66 -1.61 5.70
CA SER A 79 9.81 -1.59 7.15
C SER A 79 9.15 -0.35 7.77
N ASN A 80 9.34 0.84 7.18
CA ASN A 80 8.74 2.08 7.66
C ASN A 80 7.22 2.07 7.55
N ILE A 81 6.67 1.62 6.41
CA ILE A 81 5.22 1.51 6.21
C ILE A 81 4.63 0.53 7.24
N LYS A 82 5.24 -0.65 7.42
CA LYS A 82 4.79 -1.64 8.40
C LYS A 82 4.82 -1.08 9.83
N LYS A 83 5.94 -0.47 10.23
CA LYS A 83 6.09 0.12 11.56
C LYS A 83 5.03 1.17 11.83
N THR A 84 4.83 2.10 10.89
CA THR A 84 3.78 3.13 11.01
C THR A 84 2.39 2.51 11.10
N ALA A 85 2.09 1.48 10.29
CA ALA A 85 0.80 0.80 10.34
C ALA A 85 0.53 0.17 11.71
N ILE A 86 1.52 -0.48 12.31
CA ILE A 86 1.41 -1.08 13.64
C ILE A 86 1.26 -0.01 14.72
N GLU A 87 2.06 1.06 14.67
CA GLU A 87 2.00 2.16 15.63
C GLU A 87 0.60 2.82 15.66
N ILE A 88 0.09 3.18 14.49
CA ILE A 88 -1.25 3.80 14.41
C ILE A 88 -2.37 2.80 14.71
N GLY A 89 -2.18 1.52 14.33
CA GLY A 89 -3.15 0.47 14.58
C GLY A 89 -3.33 0.14 16.06
N LYS A 90 -2.28 0.29 16.86
CA LYS A 90 -2.35 0.13 18.33
C LYS A 90 -3.14 1.27 19.01
N SER A 91 -3.13 2.45 18.42
CA SER A 91 -3.84 3.64 18.93
C SER A 91 -5.25 3.80 18.34
N ASN A 92 -5.51 3.19 17.19
CA ASN A 92 -6.77 3.27 16.47
C ASN A 92 -7.22 1.85 16.10
N GLN A 93 -8.46 1.52 16.41
CA GLN A 93 -9.04 0.24 16.00
C GLN A 93 -9.42 0.31 14.53
N PHE A 94 -8.68 -0.40 13.67
CA PHE A 94 -9.06 -0.61 12.27
C PHE A 94 -9.80 -1.94 12.12
N ASP A 95 -10.76 -1.99 11.20
CA ASP A 95 -11.53 -3.21 10.90
C ASP A 95 -10.74 -4.15 9.97
N PHE A 96 -9.97 -3.60 9.04
CA PHE A 96 -9.07 -4.36 8.16
C PHE A 96 -8.00 -3.48 7.52
N ILE A 97 -6.97 -4.14 6.97
CA ILE A 97 -5.97 -3.50 6.11
C ILE A 97 -6.27 -3.82 4.64
N PHE A 98 -6.33 -2.79 3.80
CA PHE A 98 -6.47 -2.93 2.34
C PHE A 98 -5.15 -2.58 1.64
N THR A 99 -4.75 -3.37 0.66
CA THR A 99 -3.58 -3.11 -0.17
C THR A 99 -3.79 -3.61 -1.59
N ILE A 100 -2.95 -3.15 -2.52
CA ILE A 100 -2.94 -3.62 -3.90
C ILE A 100 -1.66 -4.40 -4.16
N PHE A 101 -1.79 -5.55 -4.81
CA PHE A 101 -0.64 -6.33 -5.23
C PHE A 101 0.08 -5.66 -6.38
N HIS A 102 1.41 -5.59 -6.26
CA HIS A 102 2.29 -5.17 -7.33
C HIS A 102 3.58 -5.99 -7.28
N PRO A 103 4.05 -6.56 -8.40
CA PRO A 103 5.17 -7.51 -8.41
C PRO A 103 6.50 -6.94 -7.93
N PHE A 104 6.68 -5.62 -8.01
CA PHE A 104 7.93 -4.95 -7.66
C PHE A 104 7.95 -4.32 -6.27
N HIS A 105 6.82 -4.34 -5.53
CA HIS A 105 6.72 -3.71 -4.22
C HIS A 105 6.42 -4.73 -3.13
N LEU A 106 7.08 -4.58 -1.99
CA LEU A 106 6.88 -5.44 -0.84
C LEU A 106 5.79 -4.93 0.13
N VAL A 107 5.01 -3.92 -0.28
CA VAL A 107 3.94 -3.35 0.55
C VAL A 107 2.84 -4.37 0.88
N PRO A 108 2.39 -5.25 -0.04
CA PRO A 108 1.42 -6.28 0.31
C PRO A 108 1.91 -7.21 1.43
N LYS A 109 3.20 -7.57 1.41
CA LYS A 109 3.81 -8.35 2.50
C LYS A 109 3.78 -7.58 3.81
N ALA A 110 4.15 -6.30 3.80
CA ALA A 110 4.07 -5.45 4.98
C ALA A 110 2.65 -5.33 5.53
N ALA A 111 1.65 -5.26 4.65
CA ALA A 111 0.24 -5.20 5.03
C ALA A 111 -0.23 -6.48 5.73
N VAL A 112 0.12 -7.65 5.19
CA VAL A 112 -0.20 -8.94 5.82
C VAL A 112 0.49 -9.10 7.18
N GLU A 113 1.77 -8.73 7.27
CA GLU A 113 2.51 -8.80 8.53
C GLU A 113 1.95 -7.84 9.58
N ALA A 114 1.58 -6.61 9.19
CA ALA A 114 0.95 -5.64 10.10
C ALA A 114 -0.44 -6.12 10.55
N ALA A 115 -1.25 -6.66 9.63
CA ALA A 115 -2.56 -7.20 9.95
C ALA A 115 -2.49 -8.35 10.96
N LYS A 116 -1.53 -9.27 10.78
CA LYS A 116 -1.27 -10.35 11.75
C LYS A 116 -0.90 -9.82 13.13
N GLU A 117 -0.03 -8.82 13.20
CA GLU A 117 0.39 -8.22 14.47
C GLU A 117 -0.74 -7.46 15.17
N LEU A 118 -1.65 -6.85 14.40
CA LEU A 118 -2.82 -6.13 14.92
C LEU A 118 -4.02 -7.04 15.18
N GLY A 119 -3.97 -8.30 14.77
CA GLY A 119 -5.09 -9.25 14.92
C GLY A 119 -6.31 -8.91 14.06
N ILE A 120 -6.12 -8.26 12.91
CA ILE A 120 -7.19 -7.85 11.99
C ILE A 120 -7.00 -8.48 10.60
N PRO A 121 -8.06 -8.62 9.78
CA PRO A 121 -7.94 -9.16 8.44
C PRO A 121 -7.19 -8.21 7.49
N SER A 122 -6.60 -8.78 6.43
CA SER A 122 -6.04 -8.03 5.30
C SER A 122 -6.70 -8.44 3.99
N ILE A 123 -6.95 -7.46 3.13
CA ILE A 123 -7.52 -7.64 1.79
C ILE A 123 -6.50 -7.17 0.77
N ILE A 124 -6.13 -8.04 -0.16
CA ILE A 124 -5.18 -7.71 -1.23
C ILE A 124 -5.95 -7.72 -2.55
N LYS A 125 -6.00 -6.55 -3.22
CA LYS A 125 -6.51 -6.46 -4.59
C LYS A 125 -5.41 -6.90 -5.55
N ILE A 126 -5.74 -7.77 -6.48
CA ILE A 126 -4.84 -8.26 -7.54
C ILE A 126 -5.45 -7.83 -8.86
N ASP A 127 -4.78 -6.93 -9.59
CA ASP A 127 -5.26 -6.40 -10.87
C ASP A 127 -4.82 -7.23 -12.07
N ASP A 128 -3.59 -7.73 -12.03
CA ASP A 128 -3.00 -8.47 -13.14
C ASP A 128 -2.91 -9.96 -12.78
N ALA A 129 -3.50 -10.79 -13.63
CA ALA A 129 -3.21 -12.22 -13.62
C ALA A 129 -1.79 -12.43 -14.16
N ILE A 130 -0.78 -12.27 -13.31
CA ILE A 130 0.63 -12.45 -13.66
C ILE A 130 0.93 -13.97 -13.84
N TYR A 131 0.02 -14.68 -14.50
CA TYR A 131 0.07 -16.15 -14.58
C TYR A 131 0.79 -16.67 -15.80
N GLU A 132 1.30 -15.83 -16.70
CA GLU A 132 1.90 -16.32 -17.94
C GLU A 132 3.42 -16.16 -18.02
N LYS A 133 4.07 -17.32 -17.96
CA LYS A 133 5.31 -17.71 -18.67
C LYS A 133 6.64 -17.02 -18.38
N SER A 134 7.00 -16.64 -17.15
CA SER A 134 8.42 -16.43 -16.87
C SER A 134 8.89 -17.19 -15.62
N SER A 135 10.09 -17.74 -15.67
CA SER A 135 10.72 -18.46 -14.55
C SER A 135 10.85 -17.63 -13.27
N GLY A 136 10.85 -16.30 -13.39
CA GLY A 136 10.84 -15.37 -12.25
C GLY A 136 9.51 -15.27 -11.53
N ILE A 137 8.40 -15.49 -12.22
CA ILE A 137 7.05 -15.43 -11.65
C ILE A 137 6.77 -16.63 -10.74
N LYS A 138 7.28 -17.82 -11.06
CA LYS A 138 7.15 -19.01 -10.20
C LYS A 138 7.78 -18.81 -8.81
N SER A 139 8.86 -18.04 -8.73
CA SER A 139 9.48 -17.71 -7.44
C SER A 139 8.65 -16.70 -6.63
N LEU A 140 7.93 -15.83 -7.30
CA LEU A 140 7.04 -14.84 -6.67
C LEU A 140 5.76 -15.50 -6.17
N GLN A 141 5.16 -16.40 -6.96
CA GLN A 141 4.01 -17.21 -6.54
C GLN A 141 4.30 -17.99 -5.26
N ARG A 142 5.44 -18.70 -5.19
CA ARG A 142 5.85 -19.42 -3.97
C ARG A 142 6.04 -18.50 -2.75
N LYS A 143 6.35 -17.23 -2.95
CA LYS A 143 6.44 -16.26 -1.85
C LYS A 143 5.09 -15.77 -1.38
N ILE A 144 4.10 -15.65 -2.28
CA ILE A 144 2.72 -15.28 -1.95
C ILE A 144 2.02 -16.43 -1.23
N GLU A 145 2.18 -17.68 -1.75
CA GLU A 145 1.60 -18.88 -1.14
C GLU A 145 2.14 -19.17 0.27
N LYS A 146 3.34 -18.66 0.59
CA LYS A 146 3.95 -18.79 1.93
C LYS A 146 3.68 -17.59 2.86
N MET A 147 2.95 -16.59 2.37
CA MET A 147 2.48 -15.46 3.18
C MET A 147 1.16 -15.76 3.85
#